data_628ea3c82785982c19e9d322060698dc
#
_entry.id   628ea3c82785982c19e9d322060698dc
#
_cell.length_a   1.000
_cell.length_b   1.000
_cell.length_c   1.000
_cell.angle_alpha   90.00
_cell.angle_beta   90.00
_cell.angle_gamma   90.00
#
_symmetry.space_group_name_H-M   'P 1'
#
loop_
_entity.id
_entity.type
_entity.pdbx_description
1 polymer ?
#
loop_
_entity_poly.entity_id
_entity_poly.type
_entity_poly.pdbx_seq_one_letter_code
_entity_poly.pdbx_strand_id
1 'polypeptide(L)'
;IAIVTNFNIFDKANAALKVANYLLGYDCKILVSQYSKDRVLANKNYNGNIYFLPIERLYDEADLVIALGGDGTILDCAKKMAKRDKPILGINLGHLGYMAELEMSELDSLSKIIEGNFTIDRRSMIDIEIVSKDGTSKFKSYALNDAVITNGSVSKLINLELYAEDNLVTKYRADGLIISTPTGSTAYAMSAGGSISDPKVQC
;
A
#
# COMPACT_ATOMS: atom_id res chain seq x y z
N ILE A 1 -7.01 -15.28 -2.51
CA ILE A 1 -6.74 -13.90 -2.96
C ILE A 1 -7.58 -12.94 -2.13
N ALA A 2 -6.96 -11.90 -1.55
CA ALA A 2 -7.72 -10.83 -0.89
C ALA A 2 -8.00 -9.69 -1.88
N ILE A 3 -9.21 -9.14 -1.85
CA ILE A 3 -9.59 -7.95 -2.63
C ILE A 3 -9.81 -6.78 -1.68
N VAL A 4 -9.06 -5.70 -1.91
CA VAL A 4 -9.07 -4.50 -1.08
C VAL A 4 -9.42 -3.28 -1.92
N THR A 5 -10.48 -2.59 -1.51
CA THR A 5 -10.91 -1.30 -2.09
C THR A 5 -11.79 -0.54 -1.09
N ASN A 6 -12.16 0.68 -1.44
CA ASN A 6 -13.19 1.41 -0.69
C ASN A 6 -14.60 1.01 -1.16
N PHE A 7 -15.18 -0.01 -0.56
CA PHE A 7 -16.54 -0.49 -0.87
C PHE A 7 -17.66 0.51 -0.53
N ASN A 8 -17.36 1.67 0.09
CA ASN A 8 -18.35 2.73 0.27
C ASN A 8 -18.62 3.50 -1.04
N ILE A 9 -17.71 3.40 -2.01
CA ILE A 9 -17.85 4.04 -3.32
C ILE A 9 -18.41 2.99 -4.28
N PHE A 10 -19.60 3.26 -4.82
CA PHE A 10 -20.37 2.33 -5.64
C PHE A 10 -19.57 1.77 -6.83
N ASP A 11 -18.89 2.64 -7.58
CA ASP A 11 -18.12 2.21 -8.76
C ASP A 11 -16.92 1.33 -8.37
N LYS A 12 -16.28 1.62 -7.24
CA LYS A 12 -15.17 0.79 -6.72
C LYS A 12 -15.66 -0.57 -6.24
N ALA A 13 -16.81 -0.60 -5.57
CA ALA A 13 -17.43 -1.86 -5.17
C ALA A 13 -17.81 -2.73 -6.38
N ASN A 14 -18.37 -2.12 -7.43
CA ASN A 14 -18.69 -2.81 -8.68
C ASN A 14 -17.44 -3.36 -9.39
N ALA A 15 -16.37 -2.57 -9.45
CA ALA A 15 -15.10 -3.01 -10.02
C ALA A 15 -14.52 -4.20 -9.24
N ALA A 16 -14.51 -4.12 -7.90
CA ALA A 16 -14.05 -5.20 -7.04
C ALA A 16 -14.85 -6.49 -7.24
N LEU A 17 -16.17 -6.40 -7.39
CA LEU A 17 -17.02 -7.57 -7.65
C LEU A 17 -16.82 -8.13 -9.07
N LYS A 18 -16.51 -7.31 -10.08
CA LYS A 18 -16.12 -7.81 -11.40
C LYS A 18 -14.83 -8.63 -11.32
N VAL A 19 -13.81 -8.12 -10.62
CA VAL A 19 -12.55 -8.85 -10.37
C VAL A 19 -12.81 -10.15 -9.61
N ALA A 20 -13.61 -10.10 -8.53
CA ALA A 20 -13.98 -11.28 -7.75
C ALA A 20 -14.65 -12.34 -8.62
N ASN A 21 -15.67 -11.95 -9.40
CA ASN A 21 -16.42 -12.87 -10.26
C ASN A 21 -15.53 -13.48 -11.35
N TYR A 22 -14.60 -12.71 -11.92
CA TYR A 22 -13.63 -13.23 -12.87
C TYR A 22 -12.75 -14.33 -12.24
N LEU A 23 -12.20 -14.07 -11.07
CA LEU A 23 -11.31 -14.99 -10.35
C LEU A 23 -12.04 -16.23 -9.81
N LEU A 24 -13.30 -16.11 -9.44
CA LEU A 24 -14.13 -17.26 -9.02
C LEU A 24 -14.30 -18.30 -10.13
N GLY A 25 -14.16 -17.92 -11.41
CA GLY A 25 -14.12 -18.85 -12.54
C GLY A 25 -12.91 -19.76 -12.57
N TYR A 26 -11.86 -19.47 -11.77
CA TYR A 26 -10.61 -20.24 -11.70
C TYR A 26 -10.44 -20.99 -10.35
N ASP A 27 -11.51 -21.27 -9.64
CA ASP A 27 -11.50 -21.94 -8.33
C ASP A 27 -10.67 -21.20 -7.25
N CYS A 28 -10.66 -19.88 -7.33
CA CYS A 28 -9.95 -19.04 -6.34
C CYS A 28 -10.82 -18.74 -5.12
N LYS A 29 -10.27 -18.89 -3.93
CA LYS A 29 -10.89 -18.41 -2.70
C LYS A 29 -10.73 -16.88 -2.63
N ILE A 30 -11.86 -16.16 -2.68
CA ILE A 30 -11.89 -14.70 -2.61
C ILE A 30 -12.18 -14.25 -1.18
N LEU A 31 -11.31 -13.40 -0.66
CA LEU A 31 -11.37 -12.86 0.69
C LEU A 31 -11.65 -11.34 0.63
N VAL A 32 -12.60 -10.89 1.45
CA VAL A 32 -12.94 -9.46 1.61
C VAL A 32 -13.06 -9.15 3.09
N SER A 33 -12.77 -7.92 3.48
CA SER A 33 -12.93 -7.48 4.86
C SER A 33 -14.39 -7.59 5.32
N GLN A 34 -14.60 -8.12 6.52
CA GLN A 34 -15.93 -8.20 7.14
C GLN A 34 -16.61 -6.84 7.30
N TYR A 35 -15.85 -5.74 7.38
CA TYR A 35 -16.40 -4.37 7.44
C TYR A 35 -17.12 -3.97 6.14
N SER A 36 -16.85 -4.67 5.03
CA SER A 36 -17.49 -4.43 3.74
C SER A 36 -18.65 -5.39 3.46
N LYS A 37 -18.93 -6.34 4.35
CA LYS A 37 -19.87 -7.45 4.14
C LYS A 37 -21.23 -6.96 3.69
N ASP A 38 -21.87 -6.06 4.44
CA ASP A 38 -23.24 -5.62 4.14
C ASP A 38 -23.34 -4.92 2.78
N ARG A 39 -22.30 -4.16 2.41
CA ARG A 39 -22.24 -3.47 1.10
C ARG A 39 -22.02 -4.43 -0.05
N VAL A 40 -21.22 -5.46 0.16
CA VAL A 40 -20.99 -6.51 -0.83
C VAL A 40 -22.25 -7.32 -1.04
N LEU A 41 -22.91 -7.75 0.04
CA LEU A 41 -24.14 -8.54 -0.02
C LEU A 41 -25.31 -7.77 -0.63
N ALA A 42 -25.40 -6.48 -0.42
CA ALA A 42 -26.43 -5.63 -1.00
C ALA A 42 -26.18 -5.27 -2.48
N ASN A 43 -25.00 -5.56 -3.02
CA ASN A 43 -24.66 -5.25 -4.40
C ASN A 43 -25.23 -6.28 -5.36
N LYS A 44 -25.95 -5.83 -6.39
CA LYS A 44 -26.58 -6.70 -7.40
C LYS A 44 -25.60 -7.57 -8.21
N ASN A 45 -24.33 -7.19 -8.22
CA ASN A 45 -23.26 -7.94 -8.91
C ASN A 45 -22.62 -9.02 -8.01
N TYR A 46 -23.05 -9.15 -6.76
CA TYR A 46 -22.63 -10.22 -5.87
C TYR A 46 -23.24 -11.55 -6.31
N ASN A 47 -22.39 -12.56 -6.58
CA ASN A 47 -22.82 -13.89 -7.01
C ASN A 47 -22.57 -15.00 -5.99
N GLY A 48 -22.17 -14.67 -4.77
CA GLY A 48 -21.79 -15.64 -3.73
C GLY A 48 -20.29 -15.95 -3.70
N ASN A 49 -19.92 -16.93 -2.88
CA ASN A 49 -18.57 -17.50 -2.78
C ASN A 49 -17.44 -16.51 -2.36
N ILE A 50 -17.79 -15.42 -1.68
CA ILE A 50 -16.83 -14.51 -1.05
C ILE A 50 -16.79 -14.77 0.45
N TYR A 51 -15.58 -14.90 0.99
CA TYR A 51 -15.33 -15.10 2.42
C TYR A 51 -15.04 -13.77 3.09
N PHE A 52 -15.72 -13.48 4.20
CA PHE A 52 -15.56 -12.24 4.94
C PHE A 52 -14.75 -12.50 6.20
N LEU A 53 -13.62 -11.79 6.34
CA LEU A 53 -12.66 -11.96 7.44
C LEU A 53 -12.37 -10.65 8.16
N PRO A 54 -12.02 -10.69 9.46
CA PRO A 54 -11.37 -9.56 10.12
C PRO A 54 -10.13 -9.11 9.33
N ILE A 55 -9.82 -7.81 9.39
CA ILE A 55 -8.79 -7.22 8.53
C ILE A 55 -7.41 -7.85 8.74
N GLU A 56 -7.08 -8.22 9.97
CA GLU A 56 -5.81 -8.86 10.32
C GLU A 56 -5.71 -10.24 9.66
N ARG A 57 -6.74 -11.05 9.80
CA ARG A 57 -6.81 -12.38 9.19
C ARG A 57 -6.87 -12.35 7.68
N LEU A 58 -7.49 -11.31 7.11
CA LEU A 58 -7.54 -11.12 5.66
C LEU A 58 -6.14 -11.14 5.04
N TYR A 59 -5.21 -10.35 5.63
CA TYR A 59 -3.85 -10.26 5.14
C TYR A 59 -3.00 -11.49 5.49
N ASP A 60 -3.29 -12.17 6.59
CA ASP A 60 -2.59 -13.39 6.99
C ASP A 60 -2.97 -14.60 6.12
N GLU A 61 -4.24 -14.74 5.76
CA GLU A 61 -4.75 -15.87 4.97
C GLU A 61 -4.59 -15.69 3.45
N ALA A 62 -4.44 -14.46 2.96
CA ALA A 62 -4.27 -14.23 1.53
C ALA A 62 -2.88 -14.65 1.03
N ASP A 63 -2.79 -15.30 -0.12
CA ASP A 63 -1.54 -15.54 -0.84
C ASP A 63 -1.15 -14.37 -1.72
N LEU A 64 -2.15 -13.60 -2.16
CA LEU A 64 -2.03 -12.39 -2.98
C LEU A 64 -3.06 -11.36 -2.53
N VAL A 65 -2.68 -10.10 -2.52
CA VAL A 65 -3.61 -8.98 -2.33
C VAL A 65 -3.82 -8.24 -3.64
N ILE A 66 -5.06 -8.09 -4.07
CA ILE A 66 -5.43 -7.21 -5.19
C ILE A 66 -5.98 -5.91 -4.60
N ALA A 67 -5.25 -4.82 -4.82
CA ALA A 67 -5.61 -3.47 -4.38
C ALA A 67 -6.25 -2.71 -5.54
N LEU A 68 -7.57 -2.45 -5.46
CA LEU A 68 -8.29 -1.69 -6.48
C LEU A 68 -8.46 -0.23 -6.06
N GLY A 69 -7.83 0.66 -6.79
CA GLY A 69 -7.86 2.11 -6.52
C GLY A 69 -6.70 2.84 -7.16
N GLY A 70 -6.28 3.93 -6.57
CA GLY A 70 -5.03 4.63 -6.90
C GLY A 70 -3.91 4.24 -5.94
N ASP A 71 -2.76 4.92 -6.09
CA ASP A 71 -1.53 4.66 -5.33
C ASP A 71 -1.76 4.62 -3.81
N GLY A 72 -2.62 5.47 -3.26
CA GLY A 72 -2.93 5.46 -1.82
C GLY A 72 -3.52 4.13 -1.32
N THR A 73 -4.29 3.41 -2.15
CA THR A 73 -4.81 2.08 -1.79
C THR A 73 -3.69 1.05 -1.75
N ILE A 74 -2.77 1.12 -2.71
CA ILE A 74 -1.60 0.24 -2.80
C ILE A 74 -0.66 0.48 -1.61
N LEU A 75 -0.40 1.76 -1.28
CA LEU A 75 0.42 2.15 -0.12
C LEU A 75 -0.15 1.61 1.20
N ASP A 76 -1.48 1.71 1.41
CA ASP A 76 -2.12 1.16 2.61
C ASP A 76 -2.01 -0.37 2.67
N CYS A 77 -2.18 -1.05 1.54
CA CYS A 77 -1.94 -2.49 1.45
C CYS A 77 -0.48 -2.85 1.74
N ALA A 78 0.49 -2.13 1.13
CA ALA A 78 1.91 -2.37 1.33
C ALA A 78 2.31 -2.22 2.81
N LYS A 79 1.82 -1.18 3.48
CA LYS A 79 2.03 -0.96 4.91
C LYS A 79 1.54 -2.15 5.76
N LYS A 80 0.37 -2.70 5.45
CA LYS A 80 -0.21 -3.84 6.15
C LYS A 80 0.49 -5.15 5.82
N MET A 81 1.06 -5.24 4.61
CA MET A 81 1.76 -6.43 4.12
C MET A 81 3.26 -6.47 4.46
N ALA A 82 3.86 -5.38 4.97
CA ALA A 82 5.30 -5.20 5.14
C ALA A 82 6.04 -6.35 5.86
N LYS A 83 5.34 -7.09 6.76
CA LYS A 83 5.92 -8.25 7.49
C LYS A 83 5.50 -9.61 6.91
N ARG A 84 4.75 -9.65 5.81
CA ARG A 84 4.10 -10.88 5.34
C ARG A 84 4.74 -11.49 4.10
N ASP A 85 5.67 -10.78 3.46
CA ASP A 85 6.37 -11.19 2.22
C ASP A 85 5.43 -11.84 1.18
N LYS A 86 4.27 -11.20 0.94
CA LYS A 86 3.26 -11.66 -0.01
C LYS A 86 3.03 -10.58 -1.07
N PRO A 87 2.78 -10.96 -2.32
CA PRO A 87 2.64 -10.01 -3.41
C PRO A 87 1.37 -9.16 -3.31
N ILE A 88 1.45 -7.96 -3.87
CA ILE A 88 0.34 -7.04 -4.06
C ILE A 88 0.24 -6.72 -5.55
N LEU A 89 -0.95 -6.84 -6.12
CA LEU A 89 -1.26 -6.36 -7.45
C LEU A 89 -2.16 -5.12 -7.34
N GLY A 90 -1.71 -4.01 -7.92
CA GLY A 90 -2.52 -2.80 -8.06
C GLY A 90 -3.36 -2.84 -9.34
N ILE A 91 -4.67 -2.56 -9.22
CA ILE A 91 -5.56 -2.31 -10.36
C ILE A 91 -6.07 -0.87 -10.26
N ASN A 92 -5.76 -0.07 -11.26
CA ASN A 92 -6.16 1.32 -11.29
C ASN A 92 -7.67 1.48 -11.56
N LEU A 93 -8.35 2.33 -10.79
CA LEU A 93 -9.77 2.66 -10.96
C LEU A 93 -10.03 4.13 -11.32
N GLY A 94 -9.02 4.87 -11.73
CA GLY A 94 -9.18 6.30 -11.99
C GLY A 94 -7.98 6.89 -12.71
N HIS A 95 -7.44 7.99 -12.17
CA HIS A 95 -6.25 8.60 -12.74
C HIS A 95 -5.06 7.67 -12.67
N LEU A 96 -4.30 7.60 -13.76
CA LEU A 96 -3.08 6.82 -13.85
C LEU A 96 -2.13 7.21 -12.71
N GLY A 97 -1.74 6.22 -11.91
CA GLY A 97 -0.73 6.32 -10.85
C GLY A 97 0.57 5.66 -11.29
N TYR A 98 1.56 5.71 -10.42
CA TYR A 98 2.89 5.11 -10.68
C TYR A 98 3.01 3.68 -10.17
N MET A 99 2.01 3.17 -9.41
CA MET A 99 2.14 1.91 -8.67
C MET A 99 1.17 0.81 -9.13
N ALA A 100 0.10 1.16 -9.83
CA ALA A 100 -0.85 0.17 -10.35
C ALA A 100 -0.29 -0.47 -11.62
N GLU A 101 -0.36 -1.80 -11.69
CA GLU A 101 0.16 -2.59 -12.80
C GLU A 101 -0.88 -2.83 -13.89
N LEU A 102 -2.16 -2.86 -13.52
CA LEU A 102 -3.26 -3.13 -14.44
C LEU A 102 -4.34 -2.05 -14.38
N GLU A 103 -5.11 -1.96 -15.47
CA GLU A 103 -6.37 -1.24 -15.55
C GLU A 103 -7.55 -2.22 -15.62
N MET A 104 -8.78 -1.70 -15.41
CA MET A 104 -10.01 -2.50 -15.49
C MET A 104 -10.30 -3.05 -16.91
N SER A 105 -9.68 -2.49 -17.93
CA SER A 105 -9.70 -2.97 -19.32
C SER A 105 -8.87 -4.23 -19.54
N GLU A 106 -7.95 -4.55 -18.61
CA GLU A 106 -6.96 -5.62 -18.71
C GLU A 106 -7.26 -6.82 -17.79
N LEU A 107 -8.52 -7.00 -17.36
CA LEU A 107 -8.91 -8.07 -16.43
C LEU A 107 -8.51 -9.47 -16.89
N ASP A 108 -8.48 -9.73 -18.20
CA ASP A 108 -8.06 -11.01 -18.76
C ASP A 108 -6.60 -11.37 -18.41
N SER A 109 -5.77 -10.38 -18.10
CA SER A 109 -4.40 -10.58 -17.63
C SER A 109 -4.33 -11.21 -16.23
N LEU A 110 -5.42 -11.22 -15.47
CA LEU A 110 -5.50 -11.91 -14.17
C LEU A 110 -5.36 -13.45 -14.30
N SER A 111 -5.67 -14.03 -15.47
CA SER A 111 -5.43 -15.46 -15.73
C SER A 111 -3.95 -15.82 -15.56
N LYS A 112 -3.04 -14.91 -15.95
CA LYS A 112 -1.58 -15.10 -15.82
C LYS A 112 -1.14 -15.32 -14.38
N ILE A 113 -1.84 -14.70 -13.42
CA ILE A 113 -1.56 -14.89 -11.98
C ILE A 113 -1.87 -16.33 -11.57
N ILE A 114 -3.00 -16.86 -12.03
CA ILE A 114 -3.44 -18.23 -11.73
C ILE A 114 -2.50 -19.25 -12.37
N GLU A 115 -2.01 -18.94 -13.57
CA GLU A 115 -1.04 -19.75 -14.30
C GLU A 115 0.38 -19.67 -13.75
N GLY A 116 0.64 -18.77 -12.78
CA GLY A 116 1.99 -18.50 -12.27
C GLY A 116 2.89 -17.75 -13.25
N ASN A 117 2.34 -17.16 -14.29
CA ASN A 117 3.05 -16.45 -15.35
C ASN A 117 3.14 -14.95 -15.04
N PHE A 118 3.88 -14.59 -14.00
CA PHE A 118 4.15 -13.21 -13.60
C PHE A 118 5.52 -13.07 -12.96
N THR A 119 6.02 -11.85 -12.84
CA THR A 119 7.24 -11.52 -12.14
C THR A 119 6.93 -10.71 -10.89
N ILE A 120 7.78 -10.81 -9.87
CA ILE A 120 7.66 -10.02 -8.63
C ILE A 120 8.67 -8.88 -8.66
N ASP A 121 8.18 -7.67 -8.58
CA ASP A 121 9.00 -6.48 -8.37
C ASP A 121 9.16 -6.24 -6.85
N ARG A 122 10.40 -6.39 -6.36
CA ARG A 122 10.73 -6.20 -4.94
C ARG A 122 11.05 -4.73 -4.68
N ARG A 123 10.38 -4.16 -3.69
CA ARG A 123 10.51 -2.75 -3.31
C ARG A 123 11.04 -2.62 -1.88
N SER A 124 11.99 -1.71 -1.69
CA SER A 124 12.45 -1.33 -0.35
C SER A 124 11.35 -0.60 0.41
N MET A 125 11.28 -0.82 1.72
CA MET A 125 10.39 -0.10 2.63
C MET A 125 11.19 0.47 3.81
N ILE A 126 10.73 1.59 4.34
CA ILE A 126 11.26 2.16 5.58
C ILE A 126 10.55 1.51 6.76
N ASP A 127 11.31 0.91 7.69
CA ASP A 127 10.81 0.54 9.02
C ASP A 127 10.98 1.74 9.96
N ILE A 128 9.89 2.17 10.56
CA ILE A 128 9.81 3.40 11.35
C ILE A 128 9.50 3.06 12.79
N GLU A 129 10.34 3.53 13.71
CA GLU A 129 10.06 3.49 15.14
C GLU A 129 10.27 4.87 15.77
N ILE A 130 9.28 5.33 16.53
CA ILE A 130 9.40 6.53 17.34
C ILE A 130 9.64 6.10 18.79
N VAL A 131 10.79 6.49 19.31
CA VAL A 131 11.21 6.17 20.67
C VAL A 131 11.30 7.44 21.50
N SER A 132 10.76 7.43 22.72
CA SER A 132 10.91 8.53 23.67
C SER A 132 12.31 8.58 24.26
N LYS A 133 12.66 9.69 24.93
CA LYS A 133 13.94 9.86 25.61
C LYS A 133 14.22 8.79 26.69
N ASP A 134 13.20 8.24 27.26
CA ASP A 134 13.26 7.15 28.26
C ASP A 134 13.41 5.73 27.62
N GLY A 135 13.58 5.66 26.30
CA GLY A 135 13.69 4.41 25.55
C GLY A 135 12.36 3.72 25.25
N THR A 136 11.22 4.31 25.64
CA THR A 136 9.91 3.69 25.37
C THR A 136 9.52 3.87 23.91
N SER A 137 9.24 2.77 23.22
CA SER A 137 8.64 2.80 21.87
C SER A 137 7.23 3.35 21.92
N LYS A 138 6.96 4.42 21.19
CA LYS A 138 5.66 5.11 21.12
C LYS A 138 4.87 4.78 19.87
N PHE A 139 5.56 4.42 18.78
CA PHE A 139 4.92 4.20 17.49
C PHE A 139 5.82 3.35 16.61
N LYS A 140 5.22 2.40 15.88
CA LYS A 140 5.89 1.61 14.84
C LYS A 140 5.05 1.62 13.58
N SER A 141 5.71 1.73 12.42
CA SER A 141 5.05 1.73 11.13
C SER A 141 6.02 1.35 10.00
N TYR A 142 5.47 1.18 8.80
CA TYR A 142 6.21 0.98 7.56
C TYR A 142 5.77 1.99 6.52
N ALA A 143 6.70 2.44 5.69
CA ALA A 143 6.42 3.28 4.54
C ALA A 143 7.04 2.71 3.28
N LEU A 144 6.23 2.62 2.21
CA LEU A 144 6.71 2.28 0.88
C LEU A 144 7.24 3.52 0.14
N ASN A 145 6.67 4.71 0.41
CA ASN A 145 7.13 5.99 -0.15
C ASN A 145 8.04 6.73 0.82
N ASP A 146 7.46 7.42 1.80
CA ASP A 146 8.17 8.40 2.62
C ASP A 146 7.80 8.26 4.09
N ALA A 147 8.77 8.56 4.96
CA ALA A 147 8.58 8.94 6.35
C ALA A 147 8.81 10.45 6.49
N VAL A 148 7.79 11.17 6.92
CA VAL A 148 7.84 12.62 7.01
C VAL A 148 7.76 13.06 8.46
N ILE A 149 8.77 13.81 8.91
CA ILE A 149 8.84 14.41 10.25
C ILE A 149 8.55 15.90 10.07
N THR A 150 7.48 16.40 10.67
CA THR A 150 7.09 17.80 10.59
C THR A 150 6.75 18.36 11.96
N ASN A 151 6.72 19.68 12.06
CA ASN A 151 6.14 20.34 13.22
C ASN A 151 4.61 20.15 13.25
N GLY A 152 4.07 19.80 14.40
CA GLY A 152 2.61 19.70 14.61
C GLY A 152 1.89 21.06 14.69
N SER A 153 2.61 22.19 14.59
CA SER A 153 2.04 23.54 14.64
C SER A 153 2.51 24.40 13.47
N VAL A 154 1.61 25.25 12.98
CA VAL A 154 1.88 26.16 11.86
C VAL A 154 3.03 27.12 12.20
N SER A 155 3.94 27.34 11.25
CA SER A 155 4.98 28.39 11.25
C SER A 155 6.08 28.27 12.34
N LYS A 156 6.43 27.07 12.78
CA LYS A 156 7.58 26.89 13.68
C LYS A 156 8.60 25.92 13.10
N LEU A 157 9.83 26.37 12.95
CA LEU A 157 10.94 25.50 12.61
C LEU A 157 11.23 24.52 13.74
N ILE A 158 11.60 23.30 13.39
CA ILE A 158 12.07 22.28 14.32
C ILE A 158 13.60 22.14 14.24
N ASN A 159 14.21 21.79 15.35
CA ASN A 159 15.63 21.43 15.38
C ASN A 159 15.72 19.90 15.32
N LEU A 160 16.42 19.40 14.32
CA LEU A 160 16.63 17.98 14.07
C LEU A 160 18.14 17.70 14.09
N GLU A 161 18.52 16.60 14.70
CA GLU A 161 19.86 16.02 14.57
C GLU A 161 19.71 14.71 13.83
N LEU A 162 20.42 14.58 12.70
CA LEU A 162 20.44 13.36 11.90
C LEU A 162 21.67 12.55 12.26
N TYR A 163 21.46 11.33 12.65
CA TYR A 163 22.51 10.33 12.89
C TYR A 163 22.40 9.21 11.87
N ALA A 164 23.52 8.72 11.37
CA ALA A 164 23.65 7.47 10.66
C ALA A 164 24.42 6.51 11.57
N GLU A 165 23.77 5.45 11.98
CA GLU A 165 24.24 4.62 13.10
C GLU A 165 24.50 5.50 14.35
N ASP A 166 25.68 5.54 14.88
CA ASP A 166 26.05 6.37 16.05
C ASP A 166 26.73 7.68 15.67
N ASN A 167 26.88 7.98 14.36
CA ASN A 167 27.60 9.15 13.89
C ASN A 167 26.63 10.30 13.57
N LEU A 168 26.86 11.46 14.18
CA LEU A 168 26.14 12.68 13.82
C LEU A 168 26.49 13.09 12.40
N VAL A 169 25.53 13.04 11.49
CA VAL A 169 25.69 13.49 10.10
C VAL A 169 25.54 15.00 10.00
N THR A 170 24.45 15.55 10.57
CA THR A 170 24.20 16.99 10.51
C THR A 170 23.08 17.41 11.48
N LYS A 171 22.97 18.73 11.66
CA LYS A 171 21.88 19.37 12.40
C LYS A 171 21.09 20.27 11.48
N TYR A 172 19.77 20.14 11.51
CA TYR A 172 18.86 20.95 10.71
C TYR A 172 18.01 21.86 11.60
N ARG A 173 17.76 23.06 11.09
CA ARG A 173 16.66 23.92 11.54
C ARG A 173 15.74 24.13 10.34
N ALA A 174 14.63 23.37 10.28
CA ALA A 174 13.80 23.26 9.11
C ALA A 174 12.32 23.10 9.48
N ASP A 175 11.43 23.16 8.50
CA ASP A 175 10.00 22.84 8.66
C ASP A 175 9.79 21.35 8.92
N GLY A 176 10.69 20.50 8.43
CA GLY A 176 10.66 19.07 8.60
C GLY A 176 11.82 18.35 7.93
N LEU A 177 11.72 17.02 7.92
CA LEU A 177 12.63 16.11 7.23
C LEU A 177 11.81 15.03 6.52
N ILE A 178 12.14 14.77 5.26
CA ILE A 178 11.57 13.69 4.46
C ILE A 178 12.64 12.62 4.28
N ILE A 179 12.33 11.39 4.66
CA ILE A 179 13.15 10.22 4.40
C ILE A 179 12.36 9.37 3.40
N SER A 180 12.90 9.18 2.21
CA SER A 180 12.19 8.54 1.11
C SER A 180 12.88 7.25 0.65
N THR A 181 12.08 6.27 0.26
CA THR A 181 12.55 5.10 -0.50
C THR A 181 12.78 5.50 -1.98
N PRO A 182 13.46 4.66 -2.76
CA PRO A 182 13.51 4.85 -4.22
C PRO A 182 12.11 4.90 -4.86
N THR A 183 11.17 4.10 -4.40
CA THR A 183 9.77 4.16 -4.86
C THR A 183 9.13 5.52 -4.54
N GLY A 184 9.37 6.05 -3.35
CA GLY A 184 8.84 7.35 -2.90
C GLY A 184 9.53 8.56 -3.54
N SER A 185 10.64 8.37 -4.26
CA SER A 185 11.39 9.47 -4.88
C SER A 185 10.56 10.29 -5.87
N THR A 186 9.52 9.70 -6.45
CA THR A 186 8.55 10.38 -7.34
C THR A 186 7.31 10.92 -6.62
N ALA A 187 7.25 10.79 -5.29
CA ALA A 187 6.14 11.24 -4.45
C ALA A 187 6.45 12.60 -3.77
N TYR A 188 6.31 12.69 -2.46
CA TYR A 188 6.52 13.94 -1.74
C TYR A 188 7.97 14.43 -1.78
N ALA A 189 8.94 13.51 -1.77
CA ALA A 189 10.35 13.83 -1.89
C ALA A 189 10.65 14.66 -3.16
N MET A 190 10.05 14.30 -4.30
CA MET A 190 10.19 15.04 -5.57
C MET A 190 9.63 16.47 -5.44
N SER A 191 8.48 16.64 -4.81
CA SER A 191 7.85 17.95 -4.60
C SER A 191 8.69 18.86 -3.70
N ALA A 192 9.51 18.27 -2.83
CA ALA A 192 10.44 18.98 -1.96
C ALA A 192 11.83 19.21 -2.61
N GLY A 193 12.01 18.88 -3.89
CA GLY A 193 13.27 19.06 -4.62
C GLY A 193 14.25 17.89 -4.50
N GLY A 194 13.80 16.73 -4.03
CA GLY A 194 14.59 15.49 -3.98
C GLY A 194 14.87 14.91 -5.36
N SER A 195 15.89 14.07 -5.44
CA SER A 195 16.29 13.38 -6.67
C SER A 195 15.34 12.20 -6.97
N ILE A 196 15.07 11.96 -8.24
CA ILE A 196 14.35 10.76 -8.70
C ILE A 196 15.34 9.59 -8.73
N SER A 197 14.93 8.47 -8.19
CA SER A 197 15.68 7.21 -8.15
C SER A 197 14.92 6.10 -8.84
N ASP A 198 15.64 5.19 -9.49
CA ASP A 198 15.03 3.95 -10.00
C ASP A 198 14.51 3.13 -8.80
N PRO A 199 13.24 2.72 -8.79
CA PRO A 199 12.66 1.95 -7.69
C PRO A 199 13.38 0.64 -7.36
N LYS A 200 14.18 0.11 -8.29
CA LYS A 200 14.96 -1.13 -8.11
C LYS A 200 16.30 -0.92 -7.38
N VAL A 201 16.71 0.33 -7.20
CA VAL A 201 17.95 0.64 -6.46
C VAL A 201 17.73 0.30 -4.98
N GLN A 202 18.72 -0.37 -4.40
CA GLN A 202 18.78 -0.60 -2.96
C GLN A 202 19.67 0.49 -2.34
N CYS A 203 19.09 1.47 -1.71
CA CYS A 203 19.78 2.52 -0.99
C CYS A 203 18.99 2.94 0.28
#